data_d2f5721ca026d3fe03f30b53ad5e404c
#
_entry.id   d2f5721ca026d3fe03f30b53ad5e404c
#
_cell.length_a   1.000
_cell.length_b   1.000
_cell.length_c   1.000
_cell.angle_alpha   90.00
_cell.angle_beta   90.00
_cell.angle_gamma   90.00
#
_symmetry.space_group_name_H-M   'P 1'
#
loop_
_entity.id
_entity.type
_entity.pdbx_description
1 polymer ?
#
loop_
_entity_poly.entity_id
_entity_poly.type
_entity_poly.pdbx_seq_one_letter_code
_entity_poly.pdbx_strand_id
1 'polypeptide(L)'
;VLLLMHGYRADGYSDFAGLFKFYHDQGYHLLVPHQRSHADSEGKYICFGVKERFDCKMWAEYAVRRFGKDCNLYMSGISMGSSTVLMAVGLGLPENVRGIIADCGFTSPYDIFRHVMQLQFKLPLFPLMNLTEAVNRKKAGFGYKDVSTLDILKNCSIPILFIHGGKDEFVPTQMTLDNYSACA
;
A
#
# COMPACT_ATOMS: atom_id res chain seq x y z
N VAL A 1 -13.83 -12.35 2.96
CA VAL A 1 -12.57 -12.46 2.19
C VAL A 1 -11.60 -11.42 2.73
N LEU A 2 -10.32 -11.75 2.80
CA LEU A 2 -9.26 -10.83 3.20
C LEU A 2 -8.21 -10.77 2.07
N LEU A 3 -8.05 -9.60 1.47
CA LEU A 3 -7.02 -9.30 0.46
C LEU A 3 -5.78 -8.75 1.18
N LEU A 4 -4.63 -9.40 1.01
CA LEU A 4 -3.39 -9.09 1.70
C LEU A 4 -2.33 -8.58 0.72
N MET A 5 -1.87 -7.34 0.91
CA MET A 5 -0.88 -6.68 0.05
C MET A 5 0.45 -6.54 0.80
N HIS A 6 1.47 -7.25 0.34
CA HIS A 6 2.80 -7.31 0.98
C HIS A 6 3.63 -6.03 0.79
N GLY A 7 4.70 -5.89 1.54
CA GLY A 7 5.63 -4.77 1.50
C GLY A 7 6.64 -4.80 0.35
N TYR A 8 7.52 -3.81 0.36
CA TYR A 8 8.59 -3.66 -0.63
C TYR A 8 9.60 -4.81 -0.56
N ARG A 9 9.88 -5.45 -1.71
CA ARG A 9 10.78 -6.61 -1.84
C ARG A 9 10.42 -7.81 -0.95
N ALA A 10 9.19 -7.86 -0.45
CA ALA A 10 8.62 -9.00 0.23
C ALA A 10 7.74 -9.82 -0.71
N ASP A 11 7.15 -10.85 -0.17
CA ASP A 11 6.05 -11.60 -0.77
C ASP A 11 4.96 -11.81 0.28
N GLY A 12 3.82 -12.34 -0.16
CA GLY A 12 2.71 -12.57 0.76
C GLY A 12 3.01 -13.56 1.87
N TYR A 13 3.93 -14.50 1.64
CA TYR A 13 4.29 -15.48 2.63
C TYR A 13 5.21 -14.87 3.70
N SER A 14 6.24 -14.12 3.30
CA SER A 14 7.19 -13.51 4.24
C SER A 14 6.51 -12.52 5.20
N ASP A 15 5.52 -11.76 4.70
CA ASP A 15 4.86 -10.74 5.52
C ASP A 15 3.68 -11.28 6.33
N PHE A 16 2.95 -12.27 5.82
CA PHE A 16 1.67 -12.67 6.41
C PHE A 16 1.61 -14.12 6.90
N ALA A 17 2.64 -14.95 6.69
CA ALA A 17 2.58 -16.37 7.06
C ALA A 17 2.20 -16.59 8.55
N GLY A 18 2.70 -15.75 9.44
CA GLY A 18 2.38 -15.81 10.87
C GLY A 18 0.90 -15.56 11.20
N LEU A 19 0.15 -14.93 10.27
CA LEU A 19 -1.26 -14.59 10.44
C LEU A 19 -2.20 -15.52 9.65
N PHE A 20 -1.69 -16.31 8.71
CA PHE A 20 -2.53 -17.14 7.84
C PHE A 20 -3.43 -18.08 8.63
N LYS A 21 -2.83 -18.82 9.59
CA LYS A 21 -3.60 -19.74 10.42
C LYS A 21 -4.67 -19.02 11.23
N PHE A 22 -4.32 -17.89 11.84
CA PHE A 22 -5.26 -17.09 12.62
C PHE A 22 -6.47 -16.66 11.79
N TYR A 23 -6.25 -16.04 10.65
CA TYR A 23 -7.33 -15.58 9.77
C TYR A 23 -8.15 -16.74 9.20
N HIS A 24 -7.49 -17.84 8.82
CA HIS A 24 -8.20 -19.02 8.33
C HIS A 24 -9.11 -19.62 9.39
N ASP A 25 -8.62 -19.75 10.64
CA ASP A 25 -9.42 -20.26 11.76
C ASP A 25 -10.61 -19.36 12.10
N GLN A 26 -10.53 -18.06 11.79
CA GLN A 26 -11.65 -17.13 11.90
C GLN A 26 -12.63 -17.19 10.70
N GLY A 27 -12.42 -18.12 9.78
CA GLY A 27 -13.30 -18.32 8.62
C GLY A 27 -13.05 -17.40 7.42
N TYR A 28 -11.93 -16.71 7.38
CA TYR A 28 -11.59 -15.87 6.22
C TYR A 28 -10.99 -16.70 5.08
N HIS A 29 -11.44 -16.42 3.87
CA HIS A 29 -10.69 -16.76 2.67
C HIS A 29 -9.58 -15.72 2.46
N LEU A 30 -8.35 -16.17 2.28
CA LEU A 30 -7.21 -15.29 2.09
C LEU A 30 -6.84 -15.20 0.61
N LEU A 31 -6.76 -13.97 0.10
CA LEU A 31 -6.28 -13.67 -1.24
C LEU A 31 -4.96 -12.90 -1.10
N VAL A 32 -3.86 -13.52 -1.51
CA VAL A 32 -2.51 -13.03 -1.25
C VAL A 32 -1.75 -12.92 -2.57
N PRO A 33 -2.00 -11.86 -3.36
CA PRO A 33 -1.32 -11.68 -4.63
C PRO A 33 0.14 -11.25 -4.42
N HIS A 34 1.03 -11.73 -5.27
CA HIS A 34 2.32 -11.08 -5.46
C HIS A 34 2.13 -9.79 -6.26
N GLN A 35 2.50 -8.67 -5.69
CA GLN A 35 2.41 -7.38 -6.38
C GLN A 35 3.33 -7.36 -7.61
N ARG A 36 3.05 -6.47 -8.57
CA ARG A 36 3.88 -6.33 -9.78
C ARG A 36 5.36 -6.23 -9.42
N SER A 37 6.22 -6.83 -10.25
CA SER A 37 7.68 -6.85 -10.07
C SER A 37 8.19 -7.55 -8.80
N HIS A 38 7.35 -8.38 -8.17
CA HIS A 38 7.74 -9.21 -7.03
C HIS A 38 7.46 -10.68 -7.32
N ALA A 39 8.32 -11.56 -6.79
CA ALA A 39 8.24 -13.00 -6.95
C ALA A 39 7.95 -13.41 -8.42
N ASP A 40 6.91 -14.20 -8.67
CA ASP A 40 6.54 -14.68 -10.02
C ASP A 40 5.67 -13.68 -10.80
N SER A 41 5.32 -12.54 -10.22
CA SER A 41 4.52 -11.54 -10.92
C SER A 41 5.34 -10.73 -11.92
N GLU A 42 4.76 -10.55 -13.09
CA GLU A 42 5.36 -9.73 -14.14
C GLU A 42 5.54 -8.28 -13.69
N GLY A 43 6.44 -7.59 -14.36
CA GLY A 43 6.72 -6.19 -14.13
C GLY A 43 8.21 -5.88 -14.22
N LYS A 44 8.52 -4.62 -14.41
CA LYS A 44 9.90 -4.15 -14.58
C LYS A 44 10.35 -3.23 -13.45
N TYR A 45 9.39 -2.57 -12.82
CA TYR A 45 9.64 -1.57 -11.80
C TYR A 45 8.61 -1.68 -10.67
N ILE A 46 9.10 -1.59 -9.45
CA ILE A 46 8.26 -1.39 -8.26
C ILE A 46 7.91 0.10 -8.23
N CYS A 47 6.62 0.42 -8.13
CA CYS A 47 6.13 1.79 -8.29
C CYS A 47 5.57 2.40 -6.98
N PHE A 48 5.89 1.81 -5.85
CA PHE A 48 5.59 2.32 -4.51
C PHE A 48 4.12 2.73 -4.30
N GLY A 49 3.22 1.87 -4.73
CA GLY A 49 1.78 2.07 -4.62
C GLY A 49 1.15 2.80 -5.81
N VAL A 50 1.91 3.62 -6.55
CA VAL A 50 1.36 4.47 -7.63
C VAL A 50 0.71 3.65 -8.74
N LYS A 51 1.33 2.56 -9.16
CA LYS A 51 0.76 1.65 -10.16
C LYS A 51 0.13 0.42 -9.52
N GLU A 52 0.68 -0.05 -8.42
CA GLU A 52 0.18 -1.18 -7.66
C GLU A 52 -1.27 -0.96 -7.18
N ARG A 53 -1.69 0.29 -6.95
CA ARG A 53 -3.09 0.61 -6.58
C ARG A 53 -4.12 0.15 -7.62
N PHE A 54 -3.77 0.17 -8.90
CA PHE A 54 -4.65 -0.33 -9.97
C PHE A 54 -4.78 -1.85 -9.91
N ASP A 55 -3.66 -2.55 -9.67
CA ASP A 55 -3.68 -4.00 -9.48
C ASP A 55 -4.48 -4.38 -8.23
N CYS A 56 -4.28 -3.62 -7.15
CA CYS A 56 -5.01 -3.81 -5.89
C CYS A 56 -6.53 -3.69 -6.10
N LYS A 57 -6.99 -2.67 -6.84
CA LYS A 57 -8.40 -2.57 -7.23
C LYS A 57 -8.87 -3.76 -8.05
N MET A 58 -8.09 -4.18 -9.05
CA MET A 58 -8.42 -5.35 -9.88
C MET A 58 -8.52 -6.63 -9.04
N TRP A 59 -7.66 -6.81 -8.04
CA TRP A 59 -7.74 -7.92 -7.10
C TRP A 59 -8.99 -7.85 -6.21
N ALA A 60 -9.38 -6.65 -5.77
CA ALA A 60 -10.64 -6.47 -5.04
C ALA A 60 -11.85 -6.83 -5.90
N GLU A 61 -11.87 -6.39 -7.15
CA GLU A 61 -12.91 -6.78 -8.12
C GLU A 61 -12.92 -8.28 -8.42
N TYR A 62 -11.72 -8.88 -8.53
CA TYR A 62 -11.59 -10.34 -8.69
C TYR A 62 -12.16 -11.08 -7.48
N ALA A 63 -11.89 -10.62 -6.26
CA ALA A 63 -12.44 -11.21 -5.05
C ALA A 63 -13.97 -11.23 -5.09
N VAL A 64 -14.60 -10.12 -5.46
CA VAL A 64 -16.08 -10.05 -5.59
C VAL A 64 -16.59 -11.02 -6.67
N ARG A 65 -15.94 -11.08 -7.83
CA ARG A 65 -16.34 -12.05 -8.88
C ARG A 65 -16.16 -13.51 -8.44
N ARG A 66 -15.11 -13.80 -7.67
CA ARG A 66 -14.76 -15.17 -7.26
C ARG A 66 -15.60 -15.68 -6.09
N PHE A 67 -15.93 -14.82 -5.13
CA PHE A 67 -16.60 -15.19 -3.89
C PHE A 67 -18.07 -14.76 -3.82
N GLY A 68 -18.53 -14.04 -4.85
CA GLY A 68 -19.94 -13.62 -4.98
C GLY A 68 -20.19 -12.18 -4.53
N LYS A 69 -21.31 -11.63 -5.02
CA LYS A 69 -21.69 -10.22 -4.79
C LYS A 69 -21.96 -9.88 -3.31
N ASP A 70 -22.32 -10.89 -2.51
CA ASP A 70 -22.63 -10.71 -1.09
C ASP A 70 -21.41 -10.91 -0.18
N CYS A 71 -20.22 -11.14 -0.74
CA CYS A 71 -19.03 -11.32 0.06
C CYS A 71 -18.63 -10.01 0.75
N ASN A 72 -18.28 -10.09 2.03
CA ASN A 72 -17.60 -9.01 2.72
C ASN A 72 -16.09 -9.11 2.41
N LEU A 73 -15.53 -8.04 1.87
CA LEU A 73 -14.12 -7.94 1.55
C LEU A 73 -13.44 -6.97 2.53
N TYR A 74 -12.39 -7.43 3.16
CA TYR A 74 -11.47 -6.60 3.93
C TYR A 74 -10.12 -6.55 3.19
N MET A 75 -9.45 -5.43 3.26
CA MET A 75 -8.16 -5.25 2.61
C MET A 75 -7.12 -4.93 3.67
N SER A 76 -5.99 -5.61 3.63
CA SER A 76 -4.89 -5.35 4.55
C SER A 76 -3.59 -5.17 3.78
N GLY A 77 -2.75 -4.26 4.24
CA GLY A 77 -1.43 -4.06 3.66
C GLY A 77 -0.38 -3.74 4.71
N ILE A 78 0.84 -4.16 4.43
CA ILE A 78 2.01 -3.86 5.25
C ILE A 78 2.94 -2.94 4.47
N SER A 79 3.43 -1.85 5.08
CA SER A 79 4.41 -0.92 4.51
C SER A 79 3.98 -0.42 3.12
N MET A 80 4.71 -0.72 2.04
CA MET A 80 4.31 -0.38 0.67
C MET A 80 2.93 -0.94 0.33
N GLY A 81 2.58 -2.15 0.78
CA GLY A 81 1.26 -2.74 0.58
C GLY A 81 0.16 -1.94 1.27
N SER A 82 0.42 -1.40 2.46
CA SER A 82 -0.49 -0.48 3.17
C SER A 82 -0.74 0.78 2.35
N SER A 83 0.32 1.45 1.91
CA SER A 83 0.20 2.64 1.04
C SER A 83 -0.52 2.31 -0.27
N THR A 84 -0.29 1.12 -0.84
CA THR A 84 -0.98 0.64 -2.04
C THR A 84 -2.50 0.55 -1.83
N VAL A 85 -2.92 -0.08 -0.71
CA VAL A 85 -4.35 -0.19 -0.36
C VAL A 85 -4.97 1.19 -0.14
N LEU A 86 -4.31 2.06 0.63
CA LEU A 86 -4.78 3.43 0.87
C LEU A 86 -4.90 4.24 -0.42
N MET A 87 -3.93 4.12 -1.33
CA MET A 87 -3.99 4.77 -2.65
C MET A 87 -5.08 4.19 -3.56
N ALA A 88 -5.43 2.91 -3.41
CA ALA A 88 -6.49 2.26 -4.18
C ALA A 88 -7.90 2.79 -3.83
N VAL A 89 -8.10 3.30 -2.60
CA VAL A 89 -9.37 3.94 -2.18
C VAL A 89 -9.80 5.02 -3.17
N GLY A 90 -8.86 5.85 -3.65
CA GLY A 90 -9.15 6.93 -4.61
C GLY A 90 -9.59 6.48 -6.01
N LEU A 91 -9.59 5.17 -6.28
CA LEU A 91 -10.01 4.62 -7.57
C LEU A 91 -11.47 4.13 -7.60
N GLY A 92 -12.19 4.26 -6.50
CA GLY A 92 -13.53 3.70 -6.35
C GLY A 92 -13.45 2.17 -6.23
N LEU A 93 -13.26 1.69 -5.01
CA LEU A 93 -13.27 0.25 -4.69
C LEU A 93 -14.70 -0.30 -4.74
N PRO A 94 -14.87 -1.63 -4.93
CA PRO A 94 -16.19 -2.27 -4.84
C PRO A 94 -16.85 -1.99 -3.49
N GLU A 95 -18.18 -1.83 -3.48
CA GLU A 95 -18.99 -1.63 -2.26
C GLU A 95 -18.87 -2.78 -1.25
N ASN A 96 -18.37 -3.92 -1.69
CA ASN A 96 -18.06 -5.07 -0.85
C ASN A 96 -16.90 -4.82 0.13
N VAL A 97 -16.09 -3.78 -0.08
CA VAL A 97 -14.98 -3.44 0.82
C VAL A 97 -15.54 -2.82 2.09
N ARG A 98 -15.46 -3.57 3.19
CA ARG A 98 -16.05 -3.22 4.50
C ARG A 98 -15.07 -2.59 5.47
N GLY A 99 -13.78 -2.73 5.20
CA GLY A 99 -12.75 -2.13 6.05
C GLY A 99 -11.35 -2.39 5.52
N ILE A 100 -10.43 -1.58 5.99
CA ILE A 100 -9.02 -1.62 5.64
C ILE A 100 -8.19 -1.74 6.91
N ILE A 101 -7.13 -2.54 6.86
CA ILE A 101 -6.07 -2.60 7.88
C ILE A 101 -4.80 -2.06 7.23
N ALA A 102 -4.35 -0.91 7.68
CA ALA A 102 -3.18 -0.19 7.15
C ALA A 102 -2.04 -0.25 8.18
N ASP A 103 -1.09 -1.16 7.95
CA ASP A 103 0.06 -1.34 8.83
C ASP A 103 1.28 -0.63 8.25
N CYS A 104 1.87 0.29 9.00
CA CYS A 104 3.08 1.09 8.73
C CYS A 104 3.17 1.70 7.31
N GLY A 105 2.05 2.20 6.77
CA GLY A 105 2.02 2.82 5.44
C GLY A 105 2.60 4.24 5.43
N PHE A 106 3.25 4.59 4.31
CA PHE A 106 3.74 5.95 4.05
C PHE A 106 2.71 6.80 3.30
N THR A 107 2.90 8.13 3.34
CA THR A 107 1.97 9.12 2.78
C THR A 107 2.10 9.30 1.26
N SER A 108 3.32 9.21 0.74
CA SER A 108 3.61 9.26 -0.69
C SER A 108 4.99 8.68 -1.01
N PRO A 109 5.27 8.28 -2.26
CA PRO A 109 6.63 7.92 -2.67
C PRO A 109 7.64 9.05 -2.41
N TYR A 110 7.22 10.31 -2.58
CA TYR A 110 8.08 11.45 -2.31
C TYR A 110 8.51 11.50 -0.83
N ASP A 111 7.58 11.32 0.09
CA ASP A 111 7.86 11.46 1.52
C ASP A 111 8.76 10.33 2.03
N ILE A 112 8.49 9.09 1.62
CA ILE A 112 9.34 7.96 2.03
C ILE A 112 10.75 8.06 1.41
N PHE A 113 10.88 8.43 0.13
CA PHE A 113 12.20 8.62 -0.49
C PHE A 113 12.97 9.76 0.14
N ARG A 114 12.30 10.88 0.43
CA ARG A 114 12.91 12.00 1.17
C ARG A 114 13.46 11.54 2.51
N HIS A 115 12.66 10.81 3.27
CA HIS A 115 13.06 10.29 4.57
C HIS A 115 14.28 9.37 4.47
N VAL A 116 14.21 8.38 3.59
CA VAL A 116 15.29 7.40 3.39
C VAL A 116 16.59 8.08 2.92
N MET A 117 16.50 9.03 1.98
CA MET A 117 17.68 9.76 1.50
C MET A 117 18.35 10.56 2.62
N GLN A 118 17.57 11.25 3.46
CA GLN A 118 18.10 12.10 4.52
C GLN A 118 18.65 11.29 5.70
N LEU A 119 17.90 10.33 6.20
CA LEU A 119 18.23 9.63 7.45
C LEU A 119 19.10 8.41 7.24
N GLN A 120 18.85 7.60 6.21
CA GLN A 120 19.64 6.38 5.98
C GLN A 120 20.90 6.65 5.18
N PHE A 121 20.80 7.43 4.10
CA PHE A 121 21.93 7.70 3.22
C PHE A 121 22.65 9.02 3.51
N LYS A 122 22.06 9.91 4.33
CA LYS A 122 22.60 11.24 4.65
C LYS A 122 22.93 12.06 3.39
N LEU A 123 22.13 11.89 2.34
CA LEU A 123 22.33 12.55 1.05
C LEU A 123 21.51 13.85 0.98
N PRO A 124 22.01 14.88 0.27
CA PRO A 124 21.27 16.10 0.06
C PRO A 124 20.06 15.84 -0.84
N LEU A 125 18.93 16.44 -0.51
CA LEU A 125 17.71 16.29 -1.32
C LEU A 125 17.85 16.93 -2.69
N PHE A 126 18.38 18.16 -2.74
CA PHE A 126 18.66 18.86 -3.98
C PHE A 126 20.12 18.65 -4.41
N PRO A 127 20.41 18.33 -5.67
CA PRO A 127 19.46 18.10 -6.77
C PRO A 127 18.99 16.63 -6.90
N LEU A 128 19.38 15.73 -5.98
CA LEU A 128 19.25 14.29 -6.16
C LEU A 128 17.79 13.84 -6.33
N MET A 129 16.87 14.36 -5.51
CA MET A 129 15.44 14.02 -5.64
C MET A 129 14.89 14.39 -7.02
N ASN A 130 15.26 15.55 -7.53
CA ASN A 130 14.81 16.01 -8.85
C ASN A 130 15.36 15.14 -9.98
N LEU A 131 16.65 14.77 -9.89
CA LEU A 131 17.31 13.90 -10.87
C LEU A 131 16.72 12.49 -10.85
N THR A 132 16.56 11.91 -9.67
CA THR A 132 15.98 10.56 -9.52
C THR A 132 14.52 10.54 -9.96
N GLU A 133 13.73 11.57 -9.65
CA GLU A 133 12.35 11.68 -10.14
C GLU A 133 12.27 11.78 -11.66
N ALA A 134 13.12 12.59 -12.29
CA ALA A 134 13.17 12.70 -13.74
C ALA A 134 13.51 11.36 -14.42
N VAL A 135 14.49 10.63 -13.89
CA VAL A 135 14.84 9.29 -14.37
C VAL A 135 13.70 8.31 -14.15
N ASN A 136 13.08 8.32 -12.96
CA ASN A 136 11.95 7.46 -12.63
C ASN A 136 10.75 7.71 -13.56
N ARG A 137 10.41 8.97 -13.80
CA ARG A 137 9.33 9.36 -14.72
C ARG A 137 9.59 8.86 -16.14
N LYS A 138 10.84 8.96 -16.62
CA LYS A 138 11.23 8.45 -17.94
C LYS A 138 11.20 6.92 -18.04
N LYS A 139 11.66 6.21 -16.99
CA LYS A 139 11.82 4.75 -17.01
C LYS A 139 10.58 4.01 -16.53
N ALA A 140 10.01 4.41 -15.42
CA ALA A 140 8.89 3.74 -14.77
C ALA A 140 7.53 4.41 -15.04
N GLY A 141 7.53 5.63 -15.60
CA GLY A 141 6.34 6.33 -16.06
C GLY A 141 5.47 6.87 -14.93
N PHE A 142 6.07 7.25 -13.79
CA PHE A 142 5.37 7.95 -12.70
C PHE A 142 6.33 8.90 -11.96
N GLY A 143 5.78 9.96 -11.38
CA GLY A 143 6.49 10.88 -10.49
C GLY A 143 6.22 10.58 -9.02
N TYR A 144 7.12 11.00 -8.16
CA TYR A 144 7.04 10.70 -6.73
C TYR A 144 5.86 11.40 -6.03
N LYS A 145 5.36 12.49 -6.61
CA LYS A 145 4.24 13.29 -6.11
C LYS A 145 2.92 13.05 -6.85
N ASP A 146 2.87 12.10 -7.78
CA ASP A 146 1.68 11.86 -8.59
C ASP A 146 0.49 11.36 -7.75
N VAL A 147 0.76 10.77 -6.58
CA VAL A 147 -0.26 10.24 -5.67
C VAL A 147 0.15 10.47 -4.23
N SER A 148 -0.79 10.96 -3.44
CA SER A 148 -0.67 11.07 -1.99
C SER A 148 -1.88 10.41 -1.32
N THR A 149 -1.64 9.61 -0.29
CA THR A 149 -2.71 9.06 0.53
C THR A 149 -3.45 10.16 1.28
N LEU A 150 -2.77 11.23 1.66
CA LEU A 150 -3.37 12.35 2.39
C LEU A 150 -4.51 13.00 1.61
N ASP A 151 -4.35 13.14 0.28
CA ASP A 151 -5.41 13.74 -0.54
C ASP A 151 -6.57 12.78 -0.78
N ILE A 152 -6.29 11.49 -0.87
CA ILE A 152 -7.28 10.45 -1.08
C ILE A 152 -8.14 10.25 0.16
N LEU A 153 -7.52 10.21 1.33
CA LEU A 153 -8.19 9.87 2.59
C LEU A 153 -9.19 10.93 3.05
N LYS A 154 -9.05 12.19 2.62
CA LYS A 154 -10.04 13.26 2.87
C LYS A 154 -11.48 12.91 2.47
N ASN A 155 -11.62 12.01 1.51
CA ASN A 155 -12.93 11.60 0.99
C ASN A 155 -13.19 10.09 1.19
N CYS A 156 -12.46 9.45 2.11
CA CYS A 156 -12.60 8.04 2.39
C CYS A 156 -13.73 7.79 3.37
N SER A 157 -14.76 7.05 2.95
CA SER A 157 -15.85 6.59 3.83
C SER A 157 -15.68 5.16 4.34
N ILE A 158 -14.64 4.45 3.90
CA ILE A 158 -14.36 3.08 4.33
C ILE A 158 -13.66 3.14 5.69
N PRO A 159 -14.11 2.38 6.71
CA PRO A 159 -13.42 2.30 7.99
C PRO A 159 -11.98 1.79 7.84
N ILE A 160 -11.03 2.46 8.46
CA ILE A 160 -9.61 2.09 8.40
C ILE A 160 -9.06 1.90 9.81
N LEU A 161 -8.47 0.73 10.06
CA LEU A 161 -7.64 0.47 11.23
C LEU A 161 -6.18 0.77 10.86
N PHE A 162 -5.59 1.76 11.50
CA PHE A 162 -4.18 2.08 11.37
C PHE A 162 -3.35 1.38 12.46
N ILE A 163 -2.26 0.75 12.07
CA ILE A 163 -1.31 0.08 12.96
C ILE A 163 0.08 0.61 12.62
N HIS A 164 0.93 0.85 13.64
CA HIS A 164 2.32 1.24 13.41
C HIS A 164 3.19 1.00 14.64
N GLY A 165 4.39 0.53 14.44
CA GLY A 165 5.39 0.43 15.49
C GLY A 165 5.90 1.81 15.91
N GLY A 166 5.80 2.17 17.19
CA GLY A 166 6.18 3.50 17.68
C GLY A 166 7.68 3.84 17.56
N LYS A 167 8.53 2.88 17.19
CA LYS A 167 9.98 3.04 16.98
C LYS A 167 10.40 2.63 15.58
N ASP A 168 9.49 2.71 14.60
CA ASP A 168 9.83 2.44 13.20
C ASP A 168 10.67 3.60 12.65
N GLU A 169 11.95 3.30 12.37
CA GLU A 169 12.90 4.26 11.80
C GLU A 169 12.90 4.24 10.26
N PHE A 170 12.29 3.20 9.64
CA PHE A 170 12.24 3.09 8.19
C PHE A 170 11.04 3.84 7.61
N VAL A 171 9.84 3.56 8.11
CA VAL A 171 8.65 4.37 7.83
C VAL A 171 8.30 5.12 9.11
N PRO A 172 8.50 6.44 9.19
CA PRO A 172 8.19 7.19 10.40
C PRO A 172 6.73 7.03 10.83
N THR A 173 6.49 6.73 12.11
CA THR A 173 5.14 6.65 12.68
C THR A 173 4.30 7.89 12.38
N GLN A 174 4.96 9.05 12.23
CA GLN A 174 4.29 10.30 11.86
C GLN A 174 3.51 10.19 10.55
N MET A 175 3.99 9.40 9.56
CA MET A 175 3.25 9.22 8.30
C MET A 175 1.92 8.49 8.51
N THR A 176 1.84 7.56 9.44
CA THR A 176 0.55 6.94 9.82
C THR A 176 -0.35 7.89 10.58
N LEU A 177 0.21 8.72 11.49
CA LEU A 177 -0.56 9.75 12.17
C LEU A 177 -1.12 10.80 11.20
N ASP A 178 -0.33 11.18 10.19
CA ASP A 178 -0.77 12.09 9.12
C ASP A 178 -1.90 11.44 8.29
N ASN A 179 -1.78 10.16 7.93
CA ASN A 179 -2.82 9.40 7.25
C ASN A 179 -4.11 9.32 8.09
N TYR A 180 -3.98 9.03 9.39
CA TYR A 180 -5.11 9.00 10.31
C TYR A 180 -5.80 10.37 10.40
N SER A 181 -5.02 11.43 10.52
CA SER A 181 -5.53 12.81 10.61
C SER A 181 -6.18 13.30 9.32
N ALA A 182 -5.80 12.72 8.18
CA ALA A 182 -6.39 13.03 6.87
C ALA A 182 -7.72 12.27 6.62
N CYS A 183 -7.98 11.20 7.39
CA CYS A 183 -9.26 10.50 7.33
C CYS A 183 -10.38 11.38 7.90
N ALA A 184 -11.48 11.54 7.14
CA ALA A 184 -12.65 12.30 7.55
C ALA A 184 -13.43 11.60 8.68
#